data_a0f7c43614227b5b3b654ca856382f09
#
_entry.id   a0f7c43614227b5b3b654ca856382f09
#
_cell.length_a   1.000
_cell.length_b   1.000
_cell.length_c   1.000
_cell.angle_alpha   90.00
_cell.angle_beta   90.00
_cell.angle_gamma   90.00
#
_symmetry.space_group_name_H-M   'P 1'
#
loop_
_entity.id
_entity.type
_entity.pdbx_description
1 polymer ?
#
loop_
_entity_poly.entity_id
_entity_poly.type
_entity_poly.pdbx_seq_one_letter_code
_entity_poly.pdbx_strand_id
1 'polypeptide(L)'
;DLDEYGNARKSCAVVYGRKMTDASLPDKVTDDQQHRYITYAEADYTPDILQTVPVEAYRLRVPFESRNYEITGIVPDGTFFLFEEIKNKIATAAPIDYEIVADGATAQKRLLSQSRTLFLDNTMNPLPLGQWDSLALGHQSYKLAFTLGVTAAHYAGKINDAEFTAAGYVHFAGDANWWVPSGTAVYSANPRDTFYLPIGAKNPFGLETIATFDQHILLTEKVEVKQAAWNVVTAVNDYRVLGPVLMTDPNGNRSAVEHDELGMVVKTAVMGKAGSPDGDTLADPTTRLEYELFNWMNNRKPNFVHTFAREQHGVANPRWQESYAYSNGSGGVVMVKVQAHPGKAFKVSQDGSKTEVDADPRWVGNGRTVLNNKGKPVKQYEPYFSTTHEYEDEKVLREIGATPILYYDPVGRNIRTLFPNGTFAKVEYRYSNYNKGEI
;
A
#
# COMPACT_ATOMS: atom_id res chain seq x y z
N ASP A 1 -11.94 -18.67 6.59
CA ASP A 1 -12.15 -18.82 8.05
C ASP A 1 -11.63 -17.58 8.77
N LEU A 2 -12.45 -17.04 9.64
CA LEU A 2 -12.10 -15.92 10.52
C LEU A 2 -12.11 -16.42 11.97
N ASP A 3 -11.34 -15.76 12.83
CA ASP A 3 -11.49 -15.92 14.27
C ASP A 3 -12.61 -15.02 14.82
N GLU A 4 -12.84 -15.04 16.13
CA GLU A 4 -13.87 -14.25 16.82
C GLU A 4 -13.68 -12.74 16.73
N TYR A 5 -12.47 -12.27 16.38
CA TYR A 5 -12.16 -10.84 16.16
C TYR A 5 -12.21 -10.43 14.70
N GLY A 6 -12.53 -11.39 13.79
CA GLY A 6 -12.54 -11.15 12.36
C GLY A 6 -11.18 -11.26 11.67
N ASN A 7 -10.14 -11.76 12.34
CA ASN A 7 -8.85 -12.03 11.74
C ASN A 7 -8.92 -13.24 10.80
N ALA A 8 -8.37 -13.12 9.61
CA ALA A 8 -8.35 -14.20 8.63
C ALA A 8 -7.33 -15.28 9.02
N ARG A 9 -7.79 -16.43 9.50
CA ARG A 9 -6.95 -17.60 9.75
C ARG A 9 -6.67 -18.40 8.50
N LYS A 10 -7.66 -18.48 7.59
CA LYS A 10 -7.55 -19.19 6.32
C LYS A 10 -8.29 -18.42 5.26
N SER A 11 -7.70 -18.29 4.09
CA SER A 11 -8.33 -17.68 2.93
C SER A 11 -8.01 -18.49 1.67
N CYS A 12 -8.93 -18.45 0.70
CA CYS A 12 -8.74 -19.11 -0.58
C CYS A 12 -9.24 -18.21 -1.69
N ALA A 13 -8.43 -18.05 -2.73
CA ALA A 13 -8.82 -17.38 -3.96
C ALA A 13 -8.81 -18.38 -5.12
N VAL A 14 -9.89 -18.38 -5.90
CA VAL A 14 -10.05 -19.26 -7.06
C VAL A 14 -10.23 -18.39 -8.29
N VAL A 15 -9.31 -18.51 -9.22
CA VAL A 15 -9.46 -17.98 -10.58
C VAL A 15 -9.98 -19.10 -11.46
N TYR A 16 -11.19 -18.96 -11.94
CA TYR A 16 -11.81 -19.95 -12.83
C TYR A 16 -11.38 -19.72 -14.29
N GLY A 17 -11.18 -20.80 -15.00
CA GLY A 17 -10.92 -20.74 -16.43
C GLY A 17 -12.04 -20.05 -17.21
N ARG A 18 -11.69 -19.43 -18.30
CA ARG A 18 -12.66 -18.79 -19.21
C ARG A 18 -13.57 -19.84 -19.82
N LYS A 19 -14.86 -19.55 -19.88
CA LYS A 19 -15.87 -20.44 -20.49
C LYS A 19 -15.88 -20.38 -22.01
N MET A 20 -15.42 -19.26 -22.58
CA MET A 20 -15.35 -19.05 -24.02
C MET A 20 -13.89 -18.88 -24.43
N THR A 21 -13.51 -19.60 -25.46
CA THR A 21 -12.19 -19.47 -26.10
C THR A 21 -12.21 -18.36 -27.13
N ASP A 22 -11.13 -17.62 -27.23
CA ASP A 22 -10.90 -16.67 -28.32
C ASP A 22 -9.94 -17.32 -29.34
N ALA A 23 -10.47 -17.73 -30.46
CA ALA A 23 -9.72 -18.40 -31.52
C ALA A 23 -8.67 -17.48 -32.21
N SER A 24 -8.66 -16.20 -31.92
CA SER A 24 -7.62 -15.26 -32.41
C SER A 24 -6.34 -15.27 -31.55
N LEU A 25 -6.37 -15.93 -30.40
CA LEU A 25 -5.21 -16.02 -29.50
C LEU A 25 -4.38 -17.28 -29.79
N PRO A 26 -3.07 -17.26 -29.52
CA PRO A 26 -2.24 -18.46 -29.60
C PRO A 26 -2.74 -19.58 -28.68
N ASP A 27 -2.59 -20.84 -29.10
CA ASP A 27 -3.08 -22.02 -28.34
C ASP A 27 -2.62 -22.04 -26.90
N LYS A 28 -1.34 -21.77 -26.64
CA LYS A 28 -0.80 -21.71 -25.27
C LYS A 28 -1.50 -20.68 -24.37
N VAL A 29 -1.90 -19.53 -24.93
CA VAL A 29 -2.61 -18.49 -24.18
C VAL A 29 -4.05 -18.95 -23.92
N THR A 30 -4.68 -19.59 -24.89
CA THR A 30 -6.03 -20.14 -24.75
C THR A 30 -6.06 -21.25 -23.71
N ASP A 31 -5.08 -22.17 -23.74
CA ASP A 31 -4.95 -23.25 -22.76
C ASP A 31 -4.76 -22.71 -21.35
N ASP A 32 -3.86 -21.71 -21.17
CA ASP A 32 -3.61 -21.08 -19.87
C ASP A 32 -4.87 -20.36 -19.34
N GLN A 33 -5.63 -19.69 -20.21
CA GLN A 33 -6.87 -19.02 -19.85
C GLN A 33 -8.00 -19.99 -19.45
N GLN A 34 -7.93 -21.25 -19.82
CA GLN A 34 -8.88 -22.29 -19.39
C GLN A 34 -8.51 -22.95 -18.07
N HIS A 35 -7.26 -22.77 -17.62
CA HIS A 35 -6.80 -23.30 -16.35
C HIS A 35 -7.50 -22.64 -15.15
N ARG A 36 -7.66 -23.42 -14.10
CA ARG A 36 -8.11 -22.94 -12.80
C ARG A 36 -6.89 -22.79 -11.89
N TYR A 37 -6.73 -21.59 -11.32
CA TYR A 37 -5.69 -21.31 -10.36
C TYR A 37 -6.31 -21.14 -8.97
N ILE A 38 -5.80 -21.87 -8.00
CA ILE A 38 -6.28 -21.81 -6.62
C ILE A 38 -5.10 -21.49 -5.72
N THR A 39 -5.17 -20.36 -5.03
CA THR A 39 -4.24 -19.98 -3.98
C THR A 39 -4.93 -20.09 -2.62
N TYR A 40 -4.21 -20.65 -1.65
CA TYR A 40 -4.70 -20.83 -0.30
C TYR A 40 -3.69 -20.26 0.69
N ALA A 41 -4.15 -19.49 1.65
CA ALA A 41 -3.32 -18.89 2.68
C ALA A 41 -3.79 -19.30 4.07
N GLU A 42 -2.81 -19.55 4.95
CA GLU A 42 -2.99 -19.79 6.39
C GLU A 42 -2.21 -18.75 7.18
N ALA A 43 -2.77 -18.29 8.31
CA ALA A 43 -2.10 -17.43 9.26
C ALA A 43 -2.30 -17.94 10.68
N ASP A 44 -1.19 -18.04 11.42
CA ASP A 44 -1.21 -18.35 12.85
C ASP A 44 -0.99 -17.08 13.65
N TYR A 45 -1.69 -17.00 14.79
CA TYR A 45 -1.75 -15.84 15.65
C TYR A 45 -1.23 -16.15 17.04
N THR A 46 -0.56 -15.18 17.65
CA THR A 46 -0.15 -15.24 19.06
C THR A 46 -1.37 -15.40 19.96
N PRO A 47 -1.20 -15.91 21.22
CA PRO A 47 -2.29 -15.89 22.19
C PRO A 47 -2.63 -14.45 22.60
N ASP A 48 -3.88 -14.22 23.04
CA ASP A 48 -4.26 -12.96 23.65
C ASP A 48 -3.59 -12.81 25.02
N ILE A 49 -3.24 -11.58 25.40
CA ILE A 49 -2.78 -11.24 26.74
C ILE A 49 -3.86 -10.41 27.43
N LEU A 50 -4.56 -11.01 28.37
CA LEU A 50 -5.67 -10.42 29.09
C LEU A 50 -5.38 -10.55 30.62
N GLN A 51 -4.42 -9.74 31.11
CA GLN A 51 -4.00 -9.78 32.51
C GLN A 51 -4.61 -8.62 33.28
N THR A 52 -5.21 -8.94 34.43
CA THR A 52 -5.77 -7.93 35.33
C THR A 52 -4.90 -7.66 36.57
N VAL A 53 -3.95 -8.55 36.89
CA VAL A 53 -3.08 -8.49 38.09
C VAL A 53 -1.72 -9.10 37.75
N PRO A 54 -0.56 -8.55 38.15
CA PRO A 54 -0.35 -7.33 38.94
C PRO A 54 -0.41 -6.03 38.13
N VAL A 55 -0.33 -6.11 36.81
CA VAL A 55 -0.38 -4.97 35.88
C VAL A 55 -1.44 -5.27 34.84
N GLU A 56 -2.38 -4.34 34.66
CA GLU A 56 -3.36 -4.48 33.58
C GLU A 56 -2.65 -4.47 32.22
N ALA A 57 -2.78 -5.56 31.49
CA ALA A 57 -2.29 -5.69 30.13
C ALA A 57 -3.40 -6.25 29.24
N TYR A 58 -3.71 -5.53 28.19
CA TYR A 58 -4.69 -5.92 27.19
C TYR A 58 -4.05 -5.86 25.80
N ARG A 59 -3.82 -7.03 25.24
CA ARG A 59 -3.30 -7.18 23.87
C ARG A 59 -4.05 -8.30 23.17
N LEU A 60 -4.69 -7.98 22.08
CA LEU A 60 -5.26 -8.97 21.19
C LEU A 60 -4.19 -9.55 20.28
N ARG A 61 -4.35 -10.80 19.94
CA ARG A 61 -3.45 -11.60 19.08
C ARG A 61 -3.04 -10.88 17.80
N VAL A 62 -1.81 -11.12 17.35
CA VAL A 62 -1.27 -10.67 16.08
C VAL A 62 -0.74 -11.84 15.26
N PRO A 63 -0.69 -11.76 13.92
CA PRO A 63 -0.14 -12.84 13.13
C PRO A 63 1.38 -12.95 13.37
N PHE A 64 1.86 -14.17 13.57
CA PHE A 64 3.29 -14.45 13.72
C PHE A 64 3.83 -15.39 12.64
N GLU A 65 2.98 -16.17 11.99
CA GLU A 65 3.36 -17.03 10.87
C GLU A 65 2.30 -16.96 9.78
N SER A 66 2.73 -16.88 8.52
CA SER A 66 1.85 -16.99 7.36
C SER A 66 2.43 -17.96 6.33
N ARG A 67 1.56 -18.73 5.68
CA ARG A 67 1.89 -19.71 4.65
C ARG A 67 0.95 -19.54 3.48
N ASN A 68 1.51 -19.50 2.27
CA ASN A 68 0.74 -19.45 1.04
C ASN A 68 1.02 -20.71 0.22
N TYR A 69 -0.05 -21.28 -0.32
CA TYR A 69 -0.02 -22.53 -1.05
C TYR A 69 -0.68 -22.39 -2.42
N GLU A 70 -0.19 -23.18 -3.36
CA GLU A 70 -0.93 -23.56 -4.56
C GLU A 70 -1.73 -24.83 -4.26
N ILE A 71 -2.98 -24.87 -4.73
CA ILE A 71 -3.84 -26.04 -4.65
C ILE A 71 -4.16 -26.50 -6.06
N THR A 72 -3.91 -27.78 -6.34
CA THR A 72 -4.19 -28.40 -7.65
C THR A 72 -5.05 -29.64 -7.49
N GLY A 73 -5.58 -30.17 -8.62
CA GLY A 73 -6.30 -31.43 -8.66
C GLY A 73 -7.69 -31.44 -8.01
N ILE A 74 -8.20 -30.28 -7.55
CA ILE A 74 -9.57 -30.18 -7.05
C ILE A 74 -10.49 -29.49 -8.04
N VAL A 75 -11.72 -29.97 -8.17
CA VAL A 75 -12.76 -29.42 -9.03
C VAL A 75 -14.02 -29.14 -8.22
N PRO A 76 -14.83 -28.12 -8.56
CA PRO A 76 -16.10 -27.91 -7.89
C PRO A 76 -17.12 -28.99 -8.28
N ASP A 77 -18.00 -29.34 -7.36
CA ASP A 77 -19.10 -30.27 -7.62
C ASP A 77 -20.17 -29.66 -8.52
N GLY A 78 -20.24 -28.33 -8.57
CA GLY A 78 -21.09 -27.55 -9.47
C GLY A 78 -20.30 -26.61 -10.36
N THR A 79 -20.89 -25.47 -10.72
CA THR A 79 -20.23 -24.44 -11.56
C THR A 79 -19.10 -23.74 -10.80
N PHE A 80 -19.27 -23.51 -9.51
CA PHE A 80 -18.33 -22.83 -8.63
C PHE A 80 -18.23 -23.58 -7.30
N PHE A 81 -17.08 -23.49 -6.64
CA PHE A 81 -16.93 -24.02 -5.30
C PHE A 81 -17.86 -23.35 -4.30
N LEU A 82 -18.48 -24.15 -3.44
CA LEU A 82 -19.10 -23.68 -2.21
C LEU A 82 -18.05 -23.59 -1.10
N PHE A 83 -18.31 -22.78 -0.07
CA PHE A 83 -17.34 -22.54 1.00
C PHE A 83 -16.93 -23.83 1.74
N GLU A 84 -17.89 -24.61 2.22
CA GLU A 84 -17.59 -25.86 2.93
C GLU A 84 -16.98 -26.92 2.01
N GLU A 85 -17.39 -26.96 0.76
CA GLU A 85 -16.82 -27.86 -0.25
C GLU A 85 -15.32 -27.61 -0.45
N ILE A 86 -14.92 -26.36 -0.76
CA ILE A 86 -13.51 -26.04 -1.00
C ILE A 86 -12.66 -26.22 0.25
N LYS A 87 -13.20 -25.86 1.41
CA LYS A 87 -12.55 -26.07 2.71
C LYS A 87 -12.23 -27.55 2.94
N ASN A 88 -13.19 -28.44 2.72
CA ASN A 88 -13.02 -29.87 2.88
C ASN A 88 -12.04 -30.46 1.85
N LYS A 89 -12.14 -30.06 0.58
CA LYS A 89 -11.22 -30.51 -0.48
C LYS A 89 -9.77 -30.09 -0.21
N ILE A 90 -9.55 -28.85 0.27
CA ILE A 90 -8.20 -28.39 0.65
C ILE A 90 -7.67 -29.14 1.89
N ALA A 91 -8.53 -29.44 2.86
CA ALA A 91 -8.11 -30.17 4.08
C ALA A 91 -7.60 -31.58 3.77
N THR A 92 -8.08 -32.21 2.70
CA THR A 92 -7.67 -33.55 2.25
C THR A 92 -6.58 -33.54 1.19
N ALA A 93 -6.15 -32.36 0.69
CA ALA A 93 -5.11 -32.24 -0.32
C ALA A 93 -3.74 -32.67 0.25
N ALA A 94 -3.08 -33.58 -0.46
CA ALA A 94 -1.77 -34.11 -0.06
C ALA A 94 -0.69 -33.01 -0.18
N PRO A 95 0.16 -32.77 0.85
CA PRO A 95 1.28 -31.86 0.73
C PRO A 95 2.30 -32.42 -0.26
N ILE A 96 2.85 -31.53 -1.09
CA ILE A 96 3.99 -31.84 -1.97
C ILE A 96 5.08 -30.79 -1.77
N ASP A 97 6.32 -31.18 -2.00
CA ASP A 97 7.47 -30.29 -1.86
C ASP A 97 7.46 -29.20 -2.95
N TYR A 98 8.07 -28.06 -2.66
CA TYR A 98 8.08 -26.90 -3.53
C TYR A 98 8.61 -27.21 -4.93
N GLU A 99 9.67 -28.00 -5.01
CA GLU A 99 10.36 -28.37 -6.23
C GLU A 99 9.64 -29.45 -7.06
N ILE A 100 8.59 -30.05 -6.51
CA ILE A 100 7.81 -31.07 -7.21
C ILE A 100 6.71 -30.40 -8.04
N VAL A 101 6.68 -30.75 -9.32
CA VAL A 101 5.60 -30.34 -10.21
C VAL A 101 4.33 -31.08 -9.85
N ALA A 102 3.24 -30.37 -9.56
CA ALA A 102 1.96 -30.98 -9.28
C ALA A 102 1.44 -31.77 -10.51
N ASP A 103 0.81 -32.91 -10.27
CA ASP A 103 0.28 -33.78 -11.35
C ASP A 103 -1.01 -33.22 -11.99
N GLY A 104 -1.64 -32.23 -11.33
CA GLY A 104 -2.89 -31.61 -11.78
C GLY A 104 -4.13 -32.49 -11.68
N ALA A 105 -4.00 -33.77 -11.35
CA ALA A 105 -5.07 -34.75 -11.32
C ALA A 105 -5.52 -35.11 -9.89
N THR A 106 -4.56 -35.22 -8.98
CA THR A 106 -4.84 -35.51 -7.56
C THR A 106 -4.87 -34.23 -6.72
N ALA A 107 -5.64 -34.22 -5.64
CA ALA A 107 -5.70 -33.08 -4.73
C ALA A 107 -4.35 -32.88 -4.03
N GLN A 108 -3.60 -31.85 -4.42
CA GLN A 108 -2.26 -31.54 -3.93
C GLN A 108 -2.18 -30.12 -3.39
N LYS A 109 -1.36 -29.92 -2.35
CA LYS A 109 -1.07 -28.66 -1.70
C LYS A 109 0.42 -28.42 -1.68
N ARG A 110 0.92 -27.39 -2.42
CA ARG A 110 2.32 -27.02 -2.53
C ARG A 110 2.58 -25.69 -1.85
N LEU A 111 3.53 -25.65 -0.89
CA LEU A 111 3.92 -24.41 -0.22
C LEU A 111 4.66 -23.50 -1.22
N LEU A 112 4.17 -22.28 -1.41
CA LEU A 112 4.80 -21.26 -2.28
C LEU A 112 5.64 -20.25 -1.50
N SER A 113 5.18 -19.85 -0.33
CA SER A 113 5.89 -18.90 0.53
C SER A 113 5.50 -19.06 1.98
N GLN A 114 6.43 -18.77 2.87
CA GLN A 114 6.22 -18.77 4.32
C GLN A 114 6.98 -17.61 4.95
N SER A 115 6.35 -16.95 5.93
CA SER A 115 7.00 -15.90 6.73
C SER A 115 6.72 -16.11 8.20
N ARG A 116 7.68 -15.70 9.05
CA ARG A 116 7.63 -15.77 10.52
C ARG A 116 8.03 -14.44 11.12
N THR A 117 7.46 -14.09 12.26
CA THR A 117 7.81 -12.91 13.03
C THR A 117 8.07 -13.31 14.48
N LEU A 118 9.20 -12.89 15.01
CA LEU A 118 9.56 -13.02 16.42
C LEU A 118 9.33 -11.70 17.14
N PHE A 119 9.04 -11.82 18.44
CA PHE A 119 8.81 -10.70 19.32
C PHE A 119 9.84 -10.71 20.46
N LEU A 120 9.94 -9.59 21.16
CA LEU A 120 10.75 -9.43 22.39
C LEU A 120 9.85 -9.56 23.61
N ASP A 121 10.43 -10.03 24.72
CA ASP A 121 9.83 -9.85 26.03
C ASP A 121 9.96 -8.39 26.52
N ASN A 122 9.33 -8.06 27.64
CA ASN A 122 9.38 -6.71 28.21
C ASN A 122 10.78 -6.31 28.74
N THR A 123 11.72 -7.25 28.76
CA THR A 123 13.14 -7.03 29.14
C THR A 123 14.07 -7.04 27.92
N MET A 124 13.50 -6.97 26.70
CA MET A 124 14.21 -6.88 25.43
C MET A 124 14.92 -8.17 24.98
N ASN A 125 14.53 -9.34 25.48
CA ASN A 125 15.06 -10.63 25.01
C ASN A 125 14.14 -11.24 23.94
N PRO A 126 14.71 -11.87 22.89
CA PRO A 126 13.92 -12.57 21.88
C PRO A 126 13.09 -13.71 22.48
N LEU A 127 11.82 -13.77 22.10
CA LEU A 127 10.91 -14.85 22.48
C LEU A 127 10.86 -15.93 21.39
N PRO A 128 10.50 -17.18 21.75
CA PRO A 128 10.24 -18.25 20.80
C PRO A 128 9.11 -17.89 19.83
N LEU A 129 9.08 -18.56 18.67
CA LEU A 129 8.03 -18.39 17.66
C LEU A 129 6.63 -18.59 18.26
N GLY A 130 5.73 -17.66 17.95
CA GLY A 130 4.35 -17.69 18.44
C GLY A 130 4.15 -17.13 19.84
N GLN A 131 5.23 -16.70 20.52
CA GLN A 131 5.16 -16.05 21.83
C GLN A 131 5.39 -14.54 21.69
N TRP A 132 4.78 -13.77 22.57
CA TRP A 132 4.95 -12.32 22.71
C TRP A 132 4.66 -11.88 24.16
N ASP A 133 4.94 -10.63 24.47
CA ASP A 133 4.70 -10.07 25.81
C ASP A 133 3.84 -8.79 25.72
N SER A 134 3.45 -8.26 26.87
CA SER A 134 2.45 -7.18 27.02
C SER A 134 2.81 -5.88 26.28
N LEU A 135 4.08 -5.58 26.07
CA LEU A 135 4.52 -4.43 25.26
C LEU A 135 4.42 -4.67 23.76
N ALA A 136 4.25 -5.93 23.31
CA ALA A 136 4.13 -6.31 21.91
C ALA A 136 5.28 -5.82 21.02
N LEU A 137 6.51 -5.90 21.51
CA LEU A 137 7.70 -5.40 20.83
C LEU A 137 8.14 -6.34 19.72
N GLY A 138 8.19 -5.86 18.48
CA GLY A 138 8.71 -6.62 17.35
C GLY A 138 10.22 -6.79 17.44
N HIS A 139 10.70 -8.01 17.11
CA HIS A 139 12.14 -8.30 17.08
C HIS A 139 12.63 -8.42 15.63
N GLN A 140 12.26 -9.48 14.94
CA GLN A 140 12.78 -9.81 13.61
C GLN A 140 11.76 -10.64 12.83
N SER A 141 11.66 -10.43 11.53
CA SER A 141 10.89 -11.29 10.63
C SER A 141 11.79 -12.12 9.74
N TYR A 142 11.25 -13.23 9.23
CA TYR A 142 11.95 -14.18 8.41
C TYR A 142 11.07 -14.61 7.25
N LYS A 143 11.67 -14.82 6.08
CA LYS A 143 11.02 -15.41 4.92
C LYS A 143 11.71 -16.71 4.55
N LEU A 144 10.94 -17.74 4.24
CA LEU A 144 11.47 -18.97 3.67
C LEU A 144 12.17 -18.64 2.35
N ALA A 145 13.47 -18.96 2.28
CA ALA A 145 14.29 -18.70 1.10
C ALA A 145 14.48 -19.98 0.26
N PHE A 146 14.90 -21.06 0.89
CA PHE A 146 15.12 -22.35 0.21
C PHE A 146 14.61 -23.48 1.05
N THR A 147 13.87 -24.39 0.42
CA THR A 147 13.58 -25.71 1.01
C THR A 147 14.81 -26.62 0.91
N LEU A 148 14.84 -27.65 1.75
CA LEU A 148 15.89 -28.66 1.66
C LEU A 148 15.95 -29.32 0.27
N GLY A 149 14.78 -29.57 -0.34
CA GLY A 149 14.71 -30.17 -1.67
C GLY A 149 15.25 -29.24 -2.77
N VAL A 150 14.95 -27.94 -2.72
CA VAL A 150 15.52 -26.95 -3.65
C VAL A 150 17.04 -26.88 -3.53
N THR A 151 17.58 -26.86 -2.31
CA THR A 151 19.05 -26.86 -2.12
C THR A 151 19.69 -28.15 -2.64
N ALA A 152 19.08 -29.29 -2.38
CA ALA A 152 19.55 -30.58 -2.89
C ALA A 152 19.49 -30.67 -4.42
N ALA A 153 18.40 -30.20 -5.04
CA ALA A 153 18.20 -30.31 -6.49
C ALA A 153 19.08 -29.33 -7.31
N HIS A 154 19.32 -28.11 -6.80
CA HIS A 154 19.94 -27.06 -7.60
C HIS A 154 21.31 -26.59 -7.11
N TYR A 155 21.62 -26.76 -5.83
CA TYR A 155 22.83 -26.23 -5.18
C TYR A 155 23.77 -27.30 -4.64
N ALA A 156 23.37 -28.58 -4.62
CA ALA A 156 24.23 -29.68 -4.14
C ALA A 156 25.58 -29.69 -4.86
N GLY A 157 26.65 -29.69 -4.07
CA GLY A 157 28.02 -29.64 -4.58
C GLY A 157 28.48 -28.29 -5.18
N LYS A 158 27.62 -27.26 -5.16
CA LYS A 158 27.93 -25.90 -5.63
C LYS A 158 28.05 -24.91 -4.47
N ILE A 159 27.19 -25.03 -3.48
CA ILE A 159 27.15 -24.18 -2.29
C ILE A 159 26.93 -25.09 -1.09
N ASN A 160 27.68 -24.88 -0.02
CA ASN A 160 27.54 -25.61 1.25
C ASN A 160 26.88 -24.76 2.33
N ASP A 161 26.52 -25.35 3.46
CA ASP A 161 25.81 -24.69 4.56
C ASP A 161 26.58 -23.52 5.16
N ALA A 162 27.92 -23.57 5.18
CA ALA A 162 28.75 -22.48 5.66
C ALA A 162 28.68 -21.26 4.73
N GLU A 163 28.56 -21.47 3.44
CA GLU A 163 28.40 -20.40 2.44
C GLU A 163 27.00 -19.80 2.50
N PHE A 164 25.94 -20.60 2.70
CA PHE A 164 24.59 -20.08 2.98
C PHE A 164 24.58 -19.22 4.25
N THR A 165 25.22 -19.70 5.33
CA THR A 165 25.33 -18.94 6.59
C THR A 165 26.12 -17.65 6.39
N ALA A 166 27.24 -17.68 5.65
CA ALA A 166 28.04 -16.49 5.34
C ALA A 166 27.24 -15.47 4.48
N ALA A 167 26.31 -15.95 3.66
CA ALA A 167 25.39 -15.10 2.90
C ALA A 167 24.23 -14.54 3.72
N GLY A 168 24.17 -14.86 5.02
CA GLY A 168 23.17 -14.31 5.94
C GLY A 168 21.89 -15.13 6.08
N TYR A 169 21.81 -16.33 5.48
CA TYR A 169 20.69 -17.24 5.71
C TYR A 169 20.83 -17.99 7.05
N VAL A 170 19.72 -18.34 7.64
CA VAL A 170 19.68 -19.03 8.93
C VAL A 170 18.72 -20.20 8.92
N HIS A 171 18.88 -21.12 9.87
CA HIS A 171 17.90 -22.16 10.19
C HIS A 171 17.12 -21.78 11.46
N PHE A 172 15.85 -22.18 11.53
CA PHE A 172 15.14 -22.28 12.80
C PHE A 172 15.45 -23.62 13.47
N ALA A 173 15.40 -23.66 14.79
CA ALA A 173 15.60 -24.89 15.53
C ALA A 173 14.55 -25.95 15.10
N GLY A 174 15.03 -27.11 14.63
CA GLY A 174 14.18 -28.21 14.15
C GLY A 174 13.64 -28.03 12.72
N ASP A 175 14.08 -26.99 11.98
CA ASP A 175 13.69 -26.73 10.59
C ASP A 175 14.93 -26.73 9.70
N ALA A 176 15.01 -27.67 8.78
CA ALA A 176 16.13 -27.81 7.87
C ALA A 176 16.12 -26.82 6.69
N ASN A 177 15.06 -26.05 6.55
CA ASN A 177 14.95 -25.03 5.50
C ASN A 177 15.81 -23.80 5.80
N TRP A 178 16.20 -23.09 4.75
CA TRP A 178 16.94 -21.83 4.85
C TRP A 178 16.00 -20.64 4.86
N TRP A 179 16.22 -19.74 5.81
CA TRP A 179 15.42 -18.54 6.02
C TRP A 179 16.27 -17.29 5.84
N VAL A 180 15.72 -16.28 5.17
CA VAL A 180 16.32 -14.96 5.09
C VAL A 180 15.75 -14.08 6.19
N PRO A 181 16.58 -13.62 7.14
CA PRO A 181 16.14 -12.72 8.20
C PRO A 181 15.96 -11.29 7.68
N SER A 182 15.00 -10.56 8.26
CA SER A 182 14.96 -9.10 8.15
C SER A 182 16.05 -8.45 9.01
N GLY A 183 16.15 -7.13 8.96
CA GLY A 183 16.85 -6.39 10.01
C GLY A 183 16.14 -6.54 11.37
N THR A 184 16.89 -6.27 12.44
CA THR A 184 16.36 -6.18 13.81
C THR A 184 16.13 -4.74 14.20
N ALA A 185 15.11 -4.48 15.03
CA ALA A 185 14.90 -3.17 15.64
C ALA A 185 16.02 -2.88 16.65
N VAL A 186 16.50 -1.65 16.66
CA VAL A 186 17.45 -1.13 17.66
C VAL A 186 16.70 -0.21 18.61
N TYR A 187 16.80 -0.48 19.90
CA TYR A 187 16.17 0.32 20.94
C TYR A 187 17.23 1.12 21.71
N SER A 188 16.82 2.15 22.43
CA SER A 188 17.71 2.88 23.35
C SER A 188 18.16 1.98 24.50
N ALA A 189 19.24 2.37 25.20
CA ALA A 189 19.71 1.66 26.39
C ALA A 189 18.63 1.59 27.51
N ASN A 190 17.77 2.59 27.58
CA ASN A 190 16.60 2.65 28.47
C ASN A 190 15.34 2.81 27.59
N PRO A 191 14.75 1.72 27.03
CA PRO A 191 13.66 1.82 26.08
C PRO A 191 12.41 2.54 26.61
N ARG A 192 12.20 2.51 27.94
CA ARG A 192 11.11 3.22 28.60
C ARG A 192 11.17 4.74 28.37
N ASP A 193 12.40 5.31 28.37
CA ASP A 193 12.60 6.75 28.20
C ASP A 193 12.27 7.21 26.77
N THR A 194 12.25 6.28 25.83
CA THR A 194 11.86 6.51 24.43
C THR A 194 10.51 5.90 24.09
N PHE A 195 9.64 5.69 25.10
CA PHE A 195 8.31 5.07 24.91
C PHE A 195 8.35 3.71 24.19
N TYR A 196 9.44 2.97 24.33
CA TYR A 196 9.72 1.71 23.60
C TYR A 196 9.69 1.87 22.07
N LEU A 197 9.93 3.08 21.55
CA LEU A 197 10.10 3.30 20.13
C LEU A 197 11.47 2.77 19.68
N PRO A 198 11.54 2.05 18.56
CA PRO A 198 12.83 1.74 17.94
C PRO A 198 13.53 3.03 17.53
N ILE A 199 14.76 3.20 17.97
CA ILE A 199 15.63 4.32 17.55
C ILE A 199 16.41 3.99 16.29
N GLY A 200 16.23 2.81 15.71
CA GLY A 200 16.90 2.42 14.47
C GLY A 200 16.62 0.97 14.07
N ALA A 201 17.37 0.53 13.08
CA ALA A 201 17.35 -0.82 12.59
C ALA A 201 18.78 -1.29 12.25
N LYS A 202 19.06 -2.56 12.52
CA LYS A 202 20.31 -3.24 12.12
C LYS A 202 19.97 -4.28 11.05
N ASN A 203 20.59 -4.18 9.88
CA ASN A 203 20.33 -5.14 8.81
C ASN A 203 21.06 -6.49 9.09
N PRO A 204 20.77 -7.59 8.34
CA PRO A 204 21.41 -8.89 8.56
C PRO A 204 22.94 -8.88 8.41
N PHE A 205 23.52 -7.91 7.72
CA PHE A 205 24.98 -7.75 7.53
C PHE A 205 25.64 -6.86 8.60
N GLY A 206 24.88 -6.46 9.61
CA GLY A 206 25.40 -5.70 10.75
C GLY A 206 25.43 -4.19 10.57
N LEU A 207 24.94 -3.64 9.44
CA LEU A 207 24.83 -2.19 9.26
C LEU A 207 23.67 -1.62 10.09
N GLU A 208 23.95 -0.58 10.85
CA GLU A 208 22.97 0.08 11.71
C GLU A 208 22.56 1.44 11.13
N THR A 209 21.26 1.63 10.96
CA THR A 209 20.65 2.93 10.67
C THR A 209 19.99 3.44 11.94
N ILE A 210 20.40 4.60 12.42
CA ILE A 210 19.94 5.19 13.68
C ILE A 210 19.23 6.52 13.41
N ALA A 211 18.07 6.69 14.02
CA ALA A 211 17.35 7.95 14.10
C ALA A 211 17.65 8.67 15.40
N THR A 212 17.93 9.97 15.33
CA THR A 212 17.99 10.87 16.47
C THR A 212 16.72 11.69 16.48
N PHE A 213 16.04 11.71 17.62
CA PHE A 213 14.83 12.49 17.83
C PHE A 213 15.14 13.79 18.56
N ASP A 214 14.19 14.71 18.48
CA ASP A 214 14.18 15.94 19.29
C ASP A 214 14.11 15.63 20.81
N GLN A 215 14.20 16.66 21.61
CA GLN A 215 14.17 16.53 23.10
C GLN A 215 12.85 15.94 23.65
N HIS A 216 11.78 15.91 22.84
CA HIS A 216 10.47 15.38 23.22
C HIS A 216 10.21 13.98 22.65
N ILE A 217 11.15 13.42 21.88
CA ILE A 217 11.04 12.13 21.18
C ILE A 217 9.77 12.10 20.28
N LEU A 218 9.47 13.26 19.71
CA LEU A 218 8.30 13.47 18.85
C LEU A 218 8.67 13.54 17.38
N LEU A 219 9.76 14.26 17.05
CA LEU A 219 10.16 14.51 15.67
C LEU A 219 11.59 14.03 15.41
N THR A 220 11.80 13.40 14.27
CA THR A 220 13.14 12.96 13.86
C THR A 220 13.95 14.16 13.35
N GLU A 221 15.15 14.37 13.91
CA GLU A 221 16.07 15.43 13.51
C GLU A 221 17.21 14.92 12.63
N LYS A 222 17.58 13.64 12.80
CA LYS A 222 18.69 13.04 12.04
C LYS A 222 18.45 11.55 11.84
N VAL A 223 18.82 11.05 10.65
CA VAL A 223 18.95 9.61 10.37
C VAL A 223 20.32 9.37 9.77
N GLU A 224 21.08 8.42 10.34
CA GLU A 224 22.45 8.12 9.91
C GLU A 224 22.70 6.61 9.80
N VAL A 225 23.56 6.21 8.88
CA VAL A 225 24.13 4.86 8.85
C VAL A 225 25.44 4.88 9.62
N LYS A 226 25.52 4.17 10.75
CA LYS A 226 26.66 4.20 11.70
C LYS A 226 28.00 3.88 11.04
N GLN A 227 28.03 2.92 10.11
CA GLN A 227 29.24 2.46 9.41
C GLN A 227 29.57 3.31 8.18
N ALA A 228 28.73 4.29 7.84
CA ALA A 228 28.89 5.20 6.70
C ALA A 228 28.52 6.62 7.15
N ALA A 229 29.38 7.26 7.95
CA ALA A 229 29.12 8.56 8.58
C ALA A 229 28.78 9.69 7.58
N TRP A 230 29.08 9.51 6.30
CA TRP A 230 28.68 10.42 5.22
C TRP A 230 27.22 10.24 4.79
N ASN A 231 26.59 9.11 5.11
CA ASN A 231 25.19 8.83 4.78
C ASN A 231 24.27 9.31 5.90
N VAL A 232 24.06 10.61 5.93
CA VAL A 232 23.28 11.31 6.96
C VAL A 232 22.21 12.16 6.29
N VAL A 233 20.98 12.02 6.77
CA VAL A 233 19.87 12.94 6.48
C VAL A 233 19.58 13.74 7.75
N THR A 234 19.42 15.04 7.64
CA THR A 234 19.02 15.91 8.76
C THR A 234 17.74 16.67 8.44
N ALA A 235 16.98 16.98 9.48
CA ALA A 235 15.75 17.77 9.39
C ALA A 235 15.75 18.88 10.45
N VAL A 236 15.25 20.05 10.07
CA VAL A 236 14.82 21.13 10.97
C VAL A 236 13.30 21.08 10.99
N ASN A 237 12.73 20.94 12.18
CA ASN A 237 11.29 20.72 12.35
C ASN A 237 10.60 21.99 12.90
N ASP A 238 9.33 22.15 12.53
CA ASP A 238 8.40 23.13 13.10
C ASP A 238 7.33 22.41 13.92
N TYR A 239 7.24 22.65 15.21
CA TYR A 239 6.26 22.04 16.10
C TYR A 239 4.82 22.48 15.83
N ARG A 240 4.61 23.61 15.16
CA ARG A 240 3.29 24.09 14.78
C ARG A 240 2.61 23.14 13.77
N VAL A 241 3.40 22.55 12.89
CA VAL A 241 2.91 21.61 11.86
C VAL A 241 3.35 20.16 12.10
N LEU A 242 4.15 19.92 13.15
CA LEU A 242 4.71 18.62 13.52
C LEU A 242 5.43 17.93 12.36
N GLY A 243 6.23 18.70 11.62
CA GLY A 243 6.93 18.19 10.45
C GLY A 243 8.17 19.01 10.08
N PRO A 244 9.01 18.48 9.16
CA PRO A 244 10.21 19.15 8.72
C PRO A 244 9.91 20.38 7.84
N VAL A 245 10.59 21.49 8.12
CA VAL A 245 10.60 22.69 7.27
C VAL A 245 11.86 22.77 6.42
N LEU A 246 12.92 22.07 6.79
CA LEU A 246 14.15 21.93 6.01
C LEU A 246 14.69 20.50 6.17
N MET A 247 15.02 19.86 5.07
CA MET A 247 15.72 18.58 5.05
C MET A 247 17.03 18.73 4.28
N THR A 248 18.08 18.02 4.70
CA THR A 248 19.35 17.92 3.99
C THR A 248 19.67 16.47 3.72
N ASP A 249 19.92 16.11 2.47
CA ASP A 249 20.28 14.76 2.04
C ASP A 249 21.77 14.43 2.29
N PRO A 250 22.23 13.17 2.13
CA PRO A 250 23.63 12.80 2.30
C PRO A 250 24.61 13.51 1.36
N ASN A 251 24.15 14.04 0.25
CA ASN A 251 24.97 14.80 -0.69
C ASN A 251 25.05 16.29 -0.31
N GLY A 252 24.30 16.71 0.70
CA GLY A 252 24.20 18.09 1.15
C GLY A 252 23.16 18.92 0.39
N ASN A 253 22.37 18.32 -0.54
CA ASN A 253 21.26 19.02 -1.16
C ASN A 253 20.12 19.20 -0.14
N ARG A 254 19.34 20.26 -0.33
CA ARG A 254 18.31 20.63 0.64
C ARG A 254 16.94 20.68 -0.01
N SER A 255 15.92 20.43 0.80
CA SER A 255 14.52 20.66 0.46
C SER A 255 13.87 21.46 1.58
N ALA A 256 13.15 22.53 1.23
CA ALA A 256 12.50 23.40 2.20
C ALA A 256 11.00 23.54 1.89
N VAL A 257 10.21 23.80 2.93
CA VAL A 257 8.79 24.06 2.85
C VAL A 257 8.42 25.27 3.72
N GLU A 258 7.49 26.09 3.23
CA GLU A 258 6.90 27.21 3.96
C GLU A 258 5.41 26.95 4.16
N HIS A 259 4.92 27.21 5.37
CA HIS A 259 3.52 27.05 5.75
C HIS A 259 2.91 28.41 6.10
N ASP A 260 1.62 28.58 5.81
CA ASP A 260 0.85 29.74 6.28
C ASP A 260 0.48 29.65 7.76
N GLU A 261 -0.32 30.58 8.25
CA GLU A 261 -0.76 30.65 9.64
C GLU A 261 -1.68 29.47 10.03
N LEU A 262 -2.33 28.84 9.07
CA LEU A 262 -3.18 27.65 9.27
C LEU A 262 -2.38 26.35 9.21
N GLY A 263 -1.09 26.40 8.91
CA GLY A 263 -0.25 25.23 8.74
C GLY A 263 -0.36 24.56 7.36
N MET A 264 -0.95 25.24 6.39
CA MET A 264 -1.02 24.73 5.01
C MET A 264 0.26 25.10 4.25
N VAL A 265 0.74 24.17 3.42
CA VAL A 265 1.93 24.38 2.61
C VAL A 265 1.66 25.46 1.55
N VAL A 266 2.42 26.53 1.55
CA VAL A 266 2.31 27.60 0.53
C VAL A 266 3.46 27.61 -0.47
N LYS A 267 4.65 27.12 -0.09
CA LYS A 267 5.80 27.00 -1.00
C LYS A 267 6.63 25.76 -0.68
N THR A 268 7.25 25.19 -1.71
CA THR A 268 8.33 24.23 -1.56
C THR A 268 9.51 24.61 -2.43
N ALA A 269 10.73 24.28 -1.98
CA ALA A 269 11.95 24.54 -2.74
C ALA A 269 12.86 23.29 -2.74
N VAL A 270 13.30 22.89 -3.93
CA VAL A 270 14.39 21.92 -4.12
C VAL A 270 15.66 22.73 -4.33
N MET A 271 16.56 22.62 -3.37
CA MET A 271 17.71 23.53 -3.23
C MET A 271 19.01 22.76 -3.40
N GLY A 272 20.04 23.41 -3.92
CA GLY A 272 21.40 22.89 -3.88
C GLY A 272 21.99 22.86 -2.46
N LYS A 273 23.30 22.57 -2.38
CA LYS A 273 24.06 22.59 -1.14
C LYS A 273 24.03 23.98 -0.47
N ALA A 274 24.29 24.01 0.83
CA ALA A 274 24.39 25.28 1.54
C ALA A 274 25.48 26.15 0.90
N GLY A 275 25.12 27.40 0.54
CA GLY A 275 26.02 28.34 -0.14
C GLY A 275 26.18 28.13 -1.64
N SER A 276 25.59 27.08 -2.23
CA SER A 276 25.52 26.92 -3.70
C SER A 276 24.40 27.78 -4.29
N PRO A 277 24.57 28.35 -5.48
CA PRO A 277 23.51 28.99 -6.23
C PRO A 277 22.57 28.01 -6.94
N ASP A 278 22.85 26.70 -6.85
CA ASP A 278 22.07 25.67 -7.55
C ASP A 278 20.70 25.44 -6.91
N GLY A 279 19.72 25.10 -7.74
CA GLY A 279 18.35 24.82 -7.32
C GLY A 279 17.54 26.10 -7.06
N ASP A 280 16.40 25.91 -6.41
CA ASP A 280 15.46 26.99 -6.08
C ASP A 280 15.61 27.44 -4.62
N THR A 281 14.79 28.41 -4.22
CA THR A 281 14.71 28.91 -2.83
C THR A 281 13.25 29.15 -2.45
N LEU A 282 12.93 29.33 -1.17
CA LEU A 282 11.58 29.73 -0.76
C LEU A 282 11.18 31.15 -1.26
N ALA A 283 12.16 32.00 -1.58
CA ALA A 283 11.89 33.29 -2.21
C ALA A 283 11.56 33.16 -3.71
N ASP A 284 12.14 32.15 -4.37
CA ASP A 284 11.87 31.78 -5.76
C ASP A 284 11.61 30.24 -5.82
N PRO A 285 10.39 29.79 -5.50
CA PRO A 285 10.11 28.42 -5.13
C PRO A 285 9.99 27.47 -6.33
N THR A 286 10.25 26.17 -6.08
CA THR A 286 9.96 25.09 -7.03
C THR A 286 8.45 24.92 -7.24
N THR A 287 7.69 25.01 -6.13
CA THR A 287 6.22 24.91 -6.16
C THR A 287 5.63 26.01 -5.29
N ARG A 288 4.53 26.59 -5.75
CA ARG A 288 3.73 27.55 -5.01
C ARG A 288 2.28 27.08 -4.97
N LEU A 289 1.61 27.25 -3.83
CA LEU A 289 0.20 26.89 -3.64
C LEU A 289 -0.56 28.12 -3.14
N GLU A 290 -1.70 28.38 -3.74
CA GLU A 290 -2.64 29.44 -3.38
C GLU A 290 -3.98 28.83 -3.04
N TYR A 291 -4.53 29.16 -1.87
CA TYR A 291 -5.76 28.56 -1.34
C TYR A 291 -6.91 29.56 -1.45
N GLU A 292 -7.94 29.21 -2.21
CA GLU A 292 -9.21 29.95 -2.24
C GLU A 292 -10.22 29.28 -1.31
N LEU A 293 -10.22 29.70 -0.06
CA LEU A 293 -11.02 29.08 1.02
C LEU A 293 -12.45 29.61 1.09
N PHE A 294 -12.75 30.74 0.42
CA PHE A 294 -14.05 31.43 0.51
C PHE A 294 -14.85 31.39 -0.79
N ASN A 295 -14.42 30.62 -1.79
CA ASN A 295 -15.10 30.57 -3.09
C ASN A 295 -16.58 30.13 -2.96
N TRP A 296 -16.86 29.17 -2.09
CA TRP A 296 -18.23 28.75 -1.82
C TRP A 296 -19.07 29.87 -1.20
N MET A 297 -18.53 30.61 -0.25
CA MET A 297 -19.22 31.70 0.41
C MET A 297 -19.51 32.82 -0.59
N ASN A 298 -18.51 33.19 -1.41
CA ASN A 298 -18.56 34.33 -2.31
C ASN A 298 -19.29 34.03 -3.63
N ASN A 299 -19.04 32.85 -4.21
CA ASN A 299 -19.43 32.51 -5.59
C ASN A 299 -20.31 31.28 -5.71
N ARG A 300 -20.59 30.56 -4.61
CA ARG A 300 -21.33 29.28 -4.59
C ARG A 300 -20.67 28.19 -5.44
N LYS A 301 -19.34 28.30 -5.66
CA LYS A 301 -18.50 27.29 -6.32
C LYS A 301 -17.59 26.60 -5.30
N PRO A 302 -17.13 25.38 -5.54
CA PRO A 302 -16.20 24.70 -4.63
C PRO A 302 -14.95 25.53 -4.35
N ASN A 303 -14.46 25.47 -3.11
CA ASN A 303 -13.15 26.00 -2.76
C ASN A 303 -12.07 25.22 -3.50
N PHE A 304 -10.91 25.83 -3.73
CA PHE A 304 -9.86 25.18 -4.49
C PHE A 304 -8.45 25.53 -4.01
N VAL A 305 -7.51 24.70 -4.39
CA VAL A 305 -6.07 24.96 -4.31
C VAL A 305 -5.55 25.14 -5.72
N HIS A 306 -4.89 26.26 -6.00
CA HIS A 306 -4.17 26.52 -7.24
C HIS A 306 -2.69 26.22 -6.98
N THR A 307 -2.13 25.29 -7.72
CA THR A 307 -0.74 24.87 -7.61
C THR A 307 0.02 25.28 -8.86
N PHE A 308 1.19 25.87 -8.65
CA PHE A 308 2.15 26.22 -9.68
C PHE A 308 3.41 25.36 -9.48
N ALA A 309 3.80 24.59 -10.46
CA ALA A 309 5.06 23.85 -10.48
C ALA A 309 6.00 24.43 -11.55
N ARG A 310 7.21 24.77 -11.15
CA ARG A 310 8.22 25.36 -12.04
C ARG A 310 8.69 24.32 -13.07
N GLU A 311 8.77 24.69 -14.34
CA GLU A 311 9.30 23.81 -15.39
C GLU A 311 10.83 23.76 -15.43
N GLN A 312 11.51 24.87 -15.08
CA GLN A 312 12.97 24.98 -15.16
C GLN A 312 13.55 25.71 -13.96
N HIS A 313 14.59 25.17 -13.37
CA HIS A 313 15.35 25.80 -12.30
C HIS A 313 16.29 26.88 -12.82
N GLY A 314 16.57 27.93 -12.02
CA GLY A 314 17.57 28.95 -12.30
C GLY A 314 17.24 29.87 -13.46
N VAL A 315 16.02 29.89 -13.96
CA VAL A 315 15.55 30.77 -15.05
C VAL A 315 14.75 31.94 -14.48
N ALA A 316 15.11 33.15 -14.84
CA ALA A 316 14.29 34.32 -14.54
C ALA A 316 12.98 34.23 -15.35
N ASN A 317 11.83 34.37 -14.72
CA ASN A 317 10.50 34.23 -15.32
C ASN A 317 10.25 32.81 -15.90
N PRO A 318 10.29 31.77 -15.06
CA PRO A 318 10.06 30.40 -15.50
C PRO A 318 8.63 30.21 -15.99
N ARG A 319 8.46 29.25 -16.90
CA ARG A 319 7.11 28.71 -17.16
C ARG A 319 6.64 27.89 -15.98
N TRP A 320 5.35 27.94 -15.72
CA TRP A 320 4.69 27.20 -14.67
C TRP A 320 3.72 26.20 -15.26
N GLN A 321 3.73 24.99 -14.73
CA GLN A 321 2.66 24.03 -14.90
C GLN A 321 1.62 24.29 -13.80
N GLU A 322 0.40 24.53 -14.21
CA GLU A 322 -0.67 24.92 -13.30
C GLU A 322 -1.68 23.78 -13.09
N SER A 323 -2.18 23.66 -11.89
CA SER A 323 -3.28 22.75 -11.58
C SER A 323 -4.21 23.34 -10.52
N TYR A 324 -5.49 22.94 -10.60
CA TYR A 324 -6.54 23.36 -9.69
C TYR A 324 -7.18 22.13 -9.08
N ALA A 325 -7.23 22.04 -7.77
CA ALA A 325 -7.92 20.98 -7.04
C ALA A 325 -9.12 21.55 -6.28
N TYR A 326 -10.32 21.24 -6.76
CA TYR A 326 -11.59 21.70 -6.18
C TYR A 326 -12.08 20.74 -5.12
N SER A 327 -12.50 21.25 -3.96
CA SER A 327 -12.95 20.44 -2.82
C SER A 327 -14.41 20.74 -2.46
N ASN A 328 -15.11 19.70 -2.00
CA ASN A 328 -16.45 19.82 -1.42
C ASN A 328 -16.39 20.28 0.04
N GLY A 329 -17.55 20.49 0.66
CA GLY A 329 -17.66 20.90 2.06
C GLY A 329 -17.18 19.87 3.10
N SER A 330 -16.87 18.63 2.69
CA SER A 330 -16.29 17.58 3.54
C SER A 330 -14.76 17.46 3.36
N GLY A 331 -14.13 18.36 2.60
CA GLY A 331 -12.69 18.32 2.30
C GLY A 331 -12.29 17.32 1.20
N GLY A 332 -13.25 16.59 0.62
CA GLY A 332 -12.97 15.67 -0.47
C GLY A 332 -12.77 16.39 -1.81
N VAL A 333 -11.75 16.00 -2.59
CA VAL A 333 -11.51 16.53 -3.94
C VAL A 333 -12.63 16.04 -4.88
N VAL A 334 -13.30 16.98 -5.54
CA VAL A 334 -14.41 16.70 -6.48
C VAL A 334 -14.05 16.93 -7.94
N MET A 335 -13.00 17.71 -8.19
CA MET A 335 -12.45 17.95 -9.53
C MET A 335 -11.00 18.35 -9.43
N VAL A 336 -10.20 17.87 -10.38
CA VAL A 336 -8.85 18.37 -10.63
C VAL A 336 -8.78 18.84 -12.08
N LYS A 337 -8.20 20.00 -12.31
CA LYS A 337 -7.86 20.55 -13.61
C LYS A 337 -6.36 20.69 -13.68
N VAL A 338 -5.75 20.13 -14.72
CA VAL A 338 -4.30 20.22 -14.95
C VAL A 338 -4.06 20.83 -16.31
N GLN A 339 -3.18 21.83 -16.37
CA GLN A 339 -2.76 22.45 -17.61
C GLN A 339 -2.13 21.41 -18.55
N ALA A 340 -2.45 21.48 -19.82
CA ALA A 340 -1.93 20.58 -20.85
C ALA A 340 -1.45 21.36 -22.08
N HIS A 341 -0.64 20.71 -22.91
CA HIS A 341 -0.20 21.30 -24.19
C HIS A 341 -1.38 21.73 -25.04
N PRO A 342 -1.21 22.78 -25.89
CA PRO A 342 -2.24 23.24 -26.82
C PRO A 342 -2.85 22.13 -27.67
N GLY A 343 -4.12 22.23 -27.97
CA GLY A 343 -4.81 21.24 -28.79
C GLY A 343 -6.33 21.29 -28.64
N LYS A 344 -7.01 20.26 -29.13
CA LYS A 344 -8.47 20.17 -29.10
C LYS A 344 -8.98 20.06 -27.65
N ALA A 345 -10.01 20.83 -27.35
CA ALA A 345 -10.68 20.87 -26.06
C ALA A 345 -12.18 21.16 -26.24
N PHE A 346 -12.98 20.74 -25.26
CA PHE A 346 -14.41 20.98 -25.28
C PHE A 346 -14.75 22.32 -24.62
N LYS A 347 -15.70 23.02 -25.25
CA LYS A 347 -16.36 24.21 -24.72
C LYS A 347 -17.86 23.93 -24.67
N VAL A 348 -18.49 24.24 -23.53
CA VAL A 348 -19.94 24.18 -23.37
C VAL A 348 -20.51 25.59 -23.57
N SER A 349 -21.51 25.70 -24.44
CA SER A 349 -22.24 26.92 -24.69
C SER A 349 -23.37 27.12 -23.67
N GLN A 350 -23.98 28.31 -23.60
CA GLN A 350 -25.07 28.58 -22.65
C GLN A 350 -26.32 27.72 -22.87
N ASP A 351 -26.51 27.21 -24.09
CA ASP A 351 -27.59 26.28 -24.43
C ASP A 351 -27.30 24.81 -24.01
N GLY A 352 -26.14 24.56 -23.38
CA GLY A 352 -25.68 23.24 -22.95
C GLY A 352 -25.05 22.40 -24.07
N SER A 353 -24.90 22.94 -25.29
CA SER A 353 -24.23 22.23 -26.39
C SER A 353 -22.72 22.18 -26.16
N LYS A 354 -22.11 21.03 -26.53
CA LYS A 354 -20.67 20.80 -26.47
C LYS A 354 -20.05 20.93 -27.87
N THR A 355 -19.06 21.79 -27.99
CA THR A 355 -18.28 21.97 -29.23
C THR A 355 -16.79 21.72 -28.96
N GLU A 356 -16.09 21.16 -29.94
CA GLU A 356 -14.65 20.99 -29.88
C GLU A 356 -13.96 22.17 -30.58
N VAL A 357 -13.04 22.79 -29.87
CA VAL A 357 -12.28 23.96 -30.35
C VAL A 357 -10.79 23.81 -30.05
N ASP A 358 -9.94 24.56 -30.72
CA ASP A 358 -8.53 24.68 -30.35
C ASP A 358 -8.39 25.58 -29.12
N ALA A 359 -7.57 25.16 -28.17
CA ALA A 359 -7.30 25.89 -26.91
C ALA A 359 -5.82 25.90 -26.57
N ASP A 360 -5.34 27.06 -26.06
CA ASP A 360 -4.00 27.27 -25.54
C ASP A 360 -4.06 28.25 -24.36
N PRO A 361 -3.80 27.84 -23.15
CA PRO A 361 -3.68 26.46 -22.72
C PRO A 361 -5.02 25.70 -22.77
N ARG A 362 -4.95 24.38 -22.85
CA ARG A 362 -6.11 23.54 -22.55
C ARG A 362 -5.91 22.85 -21.20
N TRP A 363 -7.01 22.35 -20.63
CA TRP A 363 -7.02 21.77 -19.29
C TRP A 363 -7.55 20.35 -19.33
N VAL A 364 -6.86 19.44 -18.66
CA VAL A 364 -7.37 18.08 -18.43
C VAL A 364 -8.20 18.12 -17.15
N GLY A 365 -9.52 17.92 -17.28
CA GLY A 365 -10.41 17.73 -16.15
C GLY A 365 -10.61 16.25 -15.88
N ASN A 366 -10.54 15.81 -14.62
CA ASN A 366 -10.96 14.46 -14.28
C ASN A 366 -12.48 14.32 -14.46
N GLY A 367 -12.92 13.15 -14.96
CA GLY A 367 -14.33 12.81 -15.02
C GLY A 367 -15.00 12.76 -13.64
N ARG A 368 -16.34 12.83 -13.64
CA ARG A 368 -17.11 12.80 -12.40
C ARG A 368 -16.98 11.48 -11.67
N THR A 369 -16.66 11.51 -10.39
CA THR A 369 -16.88 10.39 -9.48
C THR A 369 -18.24 10.53 -8.83
N VAL A 370 -19.14 9.58 -9.09
CA VAL A 370 -20.45 9.51 -8.45
C VAL A 370 -20.31 8.69 -7.17
N LEU A 371 -20.62 9.28 -6.05
CA LEU A 371 -20.56 8.63 -4.74
C LEU A 371 -21.96 8.19 -4.28
N ASN A 372 -22.04 7.12 -3.50
CA ASN A 372 -23.26 6.78 -2.77
C ASN A 372 -23.37 7.63 -1.48
N ASN A 373 -24.46 7.44 -0.73
CA ASN A 373 -24.69 8.16 0.54
C ASN A 373 -23.68 7.87 1.67
N LYS A 374 -22.77 6.91 1.46
CA LYS A 374 -21.66 6.56 2.38
C LYS A 374 -20.31 7.05 1.88
N GLY A 375 -20.28 7.90 0.85
CA GLY A 375 -19.04 8.41 0.24
C GLY A 375 -18.25 7.38 -0.56
N LYS A 376 -18.84 6.21 -0.92
CA LYS A 376 -18.16 5.20 -1.74
C LYS A 376 -18.39 5.47 -3.23
N PRO A 377 -17.36 5.36 -4.10
CA PRO A 377 -17.51 5.58 -5.54
C PRO A 377 -18.38 4.50 -6.18
N VAL A 378 -19.44 4.91 -6.85
CA VAL A 378 -20.35 4.02 -7.62
C VAL A 378 -19.99 4.02 -9.09
N LYS A 379 -19.57 5.18 -9.63
CA LYS A 379 -19.08 5.36 -10.99
C LYS A 379 -17.94 6.34 -10.99
N GLN A 380 -16.98 6.16 -11.91
CA GLN A 380 -15.89 7.11 -12.15
C GLN A 380 -15.73 7.26 -13.66
N TYR A 381 -16.07 8.42 -14.17
CA TYR A 381 -16.00 8.74 -15.58
C TYR A 381 -14.58 9.08 -16.04
N GLU A 382 -14.35 9.05 -17.35
CA GLU A 382 -13.04 9.31 -17.96
C GLU A 382 -12.66 10.79 -17.90
N PRO A 383 -11.34 11.12 -17.93
CA PRO A 383 -10.87 12.49 -18.07
C PRO A 383 -11.30 13.11 -19.40
N TYR A 384 -11.38 14.42 -19.44
CA TYR A 384 -11.75 15.19 -20.64
C TYR A 384 -10.86 16.44 -20.78
N PHE A 385 -10.75 16.97 -22.01
CA PHE A 385 -10.10 18.25 -22.26
C PHE A 385 -11.12 19.37 -22.24
N SER A 386 -10.81 20.45 -21.53
CA SER A 386 -11.61 21.68 -21.42
C SER A 386 -10.81 22.91 -21.81
N THR A 387 -11.50 23.96 -22.23
CA THR A 387 -10.92 25.28 -22.53
C THR A 387 -10.66 26.12 -21.29
N THR A 388 -11.11 25.69 -20.11
CA THR A 388 -11.01 26.46 -18.87
C THR A 388 -10.53 25.60 -17.69
N HIS A 389 -9.80 26.26 -16.77
CA HIS A 389 -9.45 25.66 -15.47
C HIS A 389 -10.61 25.68 -14.47
N GLU A 390 -11.64 26.49 -14.71
CA GLU A 390 -12.76 26.66 -13.76
C GLU A 390 -13.48 25.34 -13.45
N TYR A 391 -14.16 25.35 -12.30
CA TYR A 391 -15.03 24.24 -11.93
C TYR A 391 -16.20 24.13 -12.91
N GLU A 392 -16.34 22.96 -13.48
CA GLU A 392 -17.42 22.59 -14.42
C GLU A 392 -18.24 21.45 -13.81
N ASP A 393 -19.57 21.53 -13.83
CA ASP A 393 -20.45 20.46 -13.36
C ASP A 393 -21.40 19.93 -14.46
N GLU A 394 -21.21 20.38 -15.69
CA GLU A 394 -21.98 19.95 -16.84
C GLU A 394 -21.78 18.44 -17.13
N LYS A 395 -22.87 17.70 -17.13
CA LYS A 395 -22.85 16.25 -17.40
C LYS A 395 -22.23 15.92 -18.75
N VAL A 396 -22.47 16.74 -19.76
CA VAL A 396 -21.97 16.54 -21.13
C VAL A 396 -20.44 16.51 -21.19
N LEU A 397 -19.75 17.11 -20.24
CA LEU A 397 -18.28 17.08 -20.11
C LEU A 397 -17.81 15.98 -19.14
N ARG A 398 -18.45 15.89 -17.99
CA ARG A 398 -17.95 15.11 -16.86
C ARG A 398 -18.41 13.67 -16.85
N GLU A 399 -19.43 13.30 -17.62
CA GLU A 399 -20.01 11.96 -17.67
C GLU A 399 -19.75 11.31 -19.05
N ILE A 400 -18.46 11.32 -19.49
CA ILE A 400 -18.01 10.71 -20.75
C ILE A 400 -17.27 9.40 -20.46
N GLY A 401 -17.25 8.55 -21.49
CA GLY A 401 -16.50 7.29 -21.46
C GLY A 401 -17.27 6.13 -20.84
N ALA A 402 -16.61 5.00 -20.82
CA ALA A 402 -17.15 3.75 -20.32
C ALA A 402 -16.72 3.50 -18.88
N THR A 403 -17.65 3.51 -17.93
CA THR A 403 -17.36 3.30 -16.51
C THR A 403 -18.04 2.05 -15.96
N PRO A 404 -17.36 1.23 -15.14
CA PRO A 404 -18.02 0.19 -14.39
C PRO A 404 -18.96 0.78 -13.33
N ILE A 405 -19.97 0.00 -12.94
CA ILE A 405 -20.89 0.36 -11.84
C ILE A 405 -20.55 -0.55 -10.66
N LEU A 406 -20.22 0.06 -9.51
CA LEU A 406 -19.89 -0.64 -8.28
C LEU A 406 -21.10 -0.66 -7.33
N TYR A 407 -21.41 -1.85 -6.81
CA TYR A 407 -22.49 -2.07 -5.86
C TYR A 407 -21.91 -2.47 -4.50
N TYR A 408 -22.46 -1.92 -3.45
CA TYR A 408 -21.98 -2.11 -2.08
C TYR A 408 -23.05 -2.70 -1.18
N ASP A 409 -22.62 -3.49 -0.22
CA ASP A 409 -23.49 -3.95 0.87
C ASP A 409 -23.74 -2.82 1.93
N PRO A 410 -24.62 -3.05 2.90
CA PRO A 410 -24.91 -2.05 3.94
C PRO A 410 -23.70 -1.62 4.77
N VAL A 411 -22.63 -2.44 4.88
CA VAL A 411 -21.38 -2.09 5.59
C VAL A 411 -20.33 -1.47 4.69
N GLY A 412 -20.62 -1.25 3.40
CA GLY A 412 -19.77 -0.53 2.46
C GLY A 412 -18.70 -1.39 1.76
N ARG A 413 -18.85 -2.73 1.72
CA ARG A 413 -18.00 -3.62 0.95
C ARG A 413 -18.54 -3.78 -0.47
N ASN A 414 -17.65 -3.75 -1.48
CA ASN A 414 -18.06 -4.00 -2.87
C ASN A 414 -18.53 -5.46 -3.02
N ILE A 415 -19.77 -5.64 -3.46
CA ILE A 415 -20.38 -6.96 -3.67
C ILE A 415 -20.60 -7.29 -5.15
N ARG A 416 -20.55 -6.29 -6.03
CA ARG A 416 -20.69 -6.49 -7.47
C ARG A 416 -20.08 -5.33 -8.23
N THR A 417 -19.40 -5.62 -9.33
CA THR A 417 -18.95 -4.65 -10.32
C THR A 417 -19.53 -5.04 -11.66
N LEU A 418 -20.37 -4.18 -12.25
CA LEU A 418 -20.92 -4.34 -13.58
C LEU A 418 -20.03 -3.60 -14.58
N PHE A 419 -19.45 -4.32 -15.53
CA PHE A 419 -18.58 -3.75 -16.55
C PHE A 419 -19.35 -3.20 -17.74
N PRO A 420 -18.79 -2.24 -18.52
CA PRO A 420 -19.46 -1.63 -19.67
C PRO A 420 -19.89 -2.62 -20.76
N ASN A 421 -19.19 -3.73 -20.91
CA ASN A 421 -19.52 -4.80 -21.87
C ASN A 421 -20.64 -5.73 -21.39
N GLY A 422 -21.31 -5.43 -20.26
CA GLY A 422 -22.41 -6.22 -19.69
C GLY A 422 -21.96 -7.42 -18.86
N THR A 423 -20.66 -7.71 -18.78
CA THR A 423 -20.13 -8.72 -17.83
C THR A 423 -20.10 -8.17 -16.43
N PHE A 424 -19.96 -9.05 -15.43
CA PHE A 424 -19.85 -8.60 -14.04
C PHE A 424 -18.93 -9.49 -13.20
N ALA A 425 -18.33 -8.88 -12.19
CA ALA A 425 -17.70 -9.57 -11.07
C ALA A 425 -18.64 -9.49 -9.85
N LYS A 426 -18.72 -10.57 -9.07
CA LYS A 426 -19.55 -10.64 -7.86
C LYS A 426 -18.74 -11.20 -6.70
N VAL A 427 -18.90 -10.61 -5.52
CA VAL A 427 -18.35 -11.09 -4.26
C VAL A 427 -19.50 -11.40 -3.31
N GLU A 428 -19.54 -12.61 -2.79
CA GLU A 428 -20.49 -13.02 -1.76
C GLU A 428 -19.75 -13.17 -0.44
N TYR A 429 -20.17 -12.39 0.56
CA TYR A 429 -19.69 -12.51 1.92
C TYR A 429 -20.64 -13.44 2.68
N ARG A 430 -20.17 -14.64 2.99
CA ARG A 430 -20.92 -15.60 3.80
C ARG A 430 -20.28 -15.68 5.17
N TYR A 431 -21.07 -15.41 6.19
CA TYR A 431 -20.67 -15.69 7.57
C TYR A 431 -21.01 -17.15 7.85
N SER A 432 -20.09 -17.94 8.38
CA SER A 432 -20.44 -19.21 9.00
C SER A 432 -21.42 -18.90 10.12
N ASN A 433 -22.57 -19.52 10.12
CA ASN A 433 -23.47 -19.47 11.28
C ASN A 433 -22.67 -20.02 12.47
N TYR A 434 -22.19 -19.14 13.34
CA TYR A 434 -21.86 -19.52 14.69
C TYR A 434 -23.18 -20.05 15.26
N ASN A 435 -23.27 -21.34 15.46
CA ASN A 435 -24.30 -21.90 16.31
C ASN A 435 -24.20 -21.13 17.63
N LYS A 436 -25.23 -20.35 17.94
CA LYS A 436 -25.50 -19.86 19.27
C LYS A 436 -25.83 -21.11 20.12
N GLY A 437 -24.80 -21.82 20.49
CA GLY A 437 -24.83 -22.91 21.39
C GLY A 437 -23.95 -22.54 22.54
N GLU A 438 -24.61 -22.15 23.62
CA GLU A 438 -24.16 -22.14 25.01
C GLU A 438 -23.18 -21.01 25.41
N ILE A 439 -23.79 -19.98 26.01
CA ILE A 439 -23.21 -19.21 27.12
C ILE A 439 -23.39 -20.04 28.39
#